data_20ca83afc92e35f110919ac373d03e75
#
_entry.id   20ca83afc92e35f110919ac373d03e75
#
_cell.length_a   1.000
_cell.length_b   1.000
_cell.length_c   1.000
_cell.angle_alpha   90.00
_cell.angle_beta   90.00
_cell.angle_gamma   90.00
#
_symmetry.space_group_name_H-M   'P 1'
#
loop_
_entity.id
_entity.type
_entity.pdbx_description
1 polymer ?
#
loop_
_entity_poly.entity_id
_entity_poly.type
_entity_poly.pdbx_seq_one_letter_code
_entity_poly.pdbx_strand_id
1 'polypeptide(L)'
;LVGPTACGKSTLLRMIGGLEEITSGSLMIDGMDMTDADPKERNVAMLFKNSVLYPGMSVEDNLAFSLRMAKMPAAEIAKRVDETVGILKIDGILEKMPEELSAADTYRVLLGRALMRRPGILLLDRTIAEADPDVQELMRKEFANINRELGITVIYATDNQKTAMALGTRTIVMNEGEICQEDSAQNIYDHPESLFVAGFFGTPRMDLSIAKVLEENGNIILKFASGKIRLSGEKAELLKKLGYVGKEVFTGVRPEKIVPAEDGKGEITGDILGSEEIEDATYI
;
A
#
# COMPACT_ATOMS: atom_id res chain seq x y z
N LEU A 1 -3.25 2.59 1.33
CA LEU A 1 -4.33 2.46 0.35
C LEU A 1 -3.82 1.63 -0.83
N VAL A 2 -4.34 0.43 -1.02
CA VAL A 2 -3.84 -0.51 -2.02
C VAL A 2 -4.99 -1.05 -2.90
N GLY A 3 -4.68 -1.36 -4.16
CA GLY A 3 -5.66 -1.90 -5.10
C GLY A 3 -5.15 -1.87 -6.54
N PRO A 4 -5.86 -2.46 -7.49
CA PRO A 4 -5.49 -2.46 -8.91
C PRO A 4 -5.33 -1.03 -9.47
N THR A 5 -4.66 -0.92 -10.60
CA THR A 5 -4.61 0.35 -11.34
C THR A 5 -6.04 0.79 -11.69
N ALA A 6 -6.31 2.10 -11.60
CA ALA A 6 -7.61 2.72 -11.88
C ALA A 6 -8.78 2.34 -10.94
N CYS A 7 -8.54 1.71 -9.77
CA CYS A 7 -9.61 1.39 -8.81
C CYS A 7 -10.09 2.57 -7.94
N GLY A 8 -9.69 3.83 -8.22
CA GLY A 8 -10.17 5.02 -7.52
C GLY A 8 -9.23 5.62 -6.46
N LYS A 9 -8.06 5.02 -6.16
CA LYS A 9 -7.12 5.51 -5.11
C LYS A 9 -6.70 6.97 -5.30
N SER A 10 -6.25 7.33 -6.49
CA SER A 10 -5.82 8.72 -6.79
C SER A 10 -6.97 9.70 -6.71
N THR A 11 -8.18 9.30 -7.11
CA THR A 11 -9.39 10.11 -6.98
C THR A 11 -9.71 10.36 -5.51
N LEU A 12 -9.66 9.33 -4.67
CA LEU A 12 -9.86 9.47 -3.23
C LEU A 12 -8.82 10.41 -2.60
N LEU A 13 -7.53 10.27 -2.95
CA LEU A 13 -6.50 11.20 -2.46
C LEU A 13 -6.77 12.63 -2.91
N ARG A 14 -7.21 12.85 -4.15
CA ARG A 14 -7.55 14.18 -4.67
C ARG A 14 -8.77 14.77 -3.95
N MET A 15 -9.79 13.97 -3.67
CA MET A 15 -10.93 14.40 -2.86
C MET A 15 -10.50 14.83 -1.46
N ILE A 16 -9.62 14.08 -0.79
CA ILE A 16 -9.06 14.46 0.52
C ILE A 16 -8.25 15.76 0.40
N GLY A 17 -7.45 15.90 -0.66
CA GLY A 17 -6.65 17.09 -0.94
C GLY A 17 -7.44 18.32 -1.40
N GLY A 18 -8.74 18.18 -1.68
CA GLY A 18 -9.60 19.26 -2.21
C GLY A 18 -9.33 19.59 -3.69
N LEU A 19 -8.79 18.63 -4.44
CA LEU A 19 -8.49 18.77 -5.87
C LEU A 19 -9.54 18.09 -6.75
N GLU A 20 -10.49 17.41 -6.14
CA GLU A 20 -11.63 16.76 -6.76
C GLU A 20 -12.85 16.98 -5.87
N GLU A 21 -14.02 17.18 -6.47
CA GLU A 21 -15.27 17.43 -5.75
C GLU A 21 -15.80 16.14 -5.12
N ILE A 22 -16.34 16.25 -3.91
CA ILE A 22 -17.04 15.16 -3.21
C ILE A 22 -18.52 15.25 -3.56
N THR A 23 -19.01 14.39 -4.45
CA THR A 23 -20.39 14.40 -4.94
C THR A 23 -21.41 13.96 -3.90
N SER A 24 -21.00 13.15 -2.91
CA SER A 24 -21.85 12.70 -1.80
C SER A 24 -21.00 12.25 -0.62
N GLY A 25 -21.58 12.29 0.58
CA GLY A 25 -20.89 12.00 1.83
C GLY A 25 -20.22 13.24 2.42
N SER A 26 -19.35 13.06 3.42
CA SER A 26 -18.63 14.14 4.09
C SER A 26 -17.18 13.75 4.39
N LEU A 27 -16.28 14.73 4.38
CA LEU A 27 -14.89 14.61 4.77
C LEU A 27 -14.65 15.33 6.09
N MET A 28 -14.29 14.58 7.11
CA MET A 28 -13.91 15.12 8.41
C MET A 28 -12.38 15.07 8.58
N ILE A 29 -11.75 16.19 8.90
CA ILE A 29 -10.33 16.28 9.27
C ILE A 29 -10.25 16.92 10.65
N ASP A 30 -9.64 16.25 11.61
CA ASP A 30 -9.50 16.71 13.01
C ASP A 30 -10.85 17.14 13.63
N GLY A 31 -11.94 16.44 13.28
CA GLY A 31 -13.30 16.70 13.77
C GLY A 31 -14.00 17.89 13.11
N MET A 32 -13.39 18.53 12.12
CA MET A 32 -13.98 19.63 11.34
C MET A 32 -14.46 19.11 9.97
N ASP A 33 -15.63 19.55 9.55
CA ASP A 33 -16.14 19.25 8.21
C ASP A 33 -15.34 20.06 7.17
N MET A 34 -14.63 19.33 6.29
CA MET A 34 -13.80 19.87 5.23
C MET A 34 -14.31 19.50 3.84
N THR A 35 -15.56 19.07 3.73
CA THR A 35 -16.15 18.58 2.48
C THR A 35 -16.04 19.60 1.36
N ASP A 36 -16.44 20.84 1.62
CA ASP A 36 -16.42 21.95 0.65
C ASP A 36 -15.26 22.94 0.87
N ALA A 37 -14.33 22.63 1.81
CA ALA A 37 -13.24 23.52 2.13
C ALA A 37 -12.21 23.59 0.99
N ASP A 38 -11.66 24.79 0.77
CA ASP A 38 -10.54 25.00 -0.17
C ASP A 38 -9.33 24.13 0.20
N PRO A 39 -8.52 23.66 -0.78
CA PRO A 39 -7.31 22.86 -0.51
C PRO A 39 -6.36 23.49 0.51
N LYS A 40 -6.25 24.83 0.51
CA LYS A 40 -5.37 25.58 1.42
C LYS A 40 -5.81 25.52 2.89
N GLU A 41 -7.09 25.21 3.15
CA GLU A 41 -7.70 25.19 4.48
C GLU A 41 -7.63 23.81 5.13
N ARG A 42 -7.42 22.74 4.34
CA ARG A 42 -7.43 21.35 4.81
C ARG A 42 -6.17 20.92 5.55
N ASN A 43 -5.14 21.76 5.60
CA ASN A 43 -3.85 21.43 6.21
C ASN A 43 -3.22 20.13 5.66
N VAL A 44 -3.34 19.91 4.36
CA VAL A 44 -2.89 18.71 3.64
C VAL A 44 -1.79 19.09 2.67
N ALA A 45 -0.77 18.25 2.55
CA ALA A 45 0.19 18.31 1.45
C ALA A 45 0.06 17.04 0.60
N MET A 46 0.19 17.18 -0.72
CA MET A 46 0.11 16.06 -1.65
C MET A 46 1.34 16.01 -2.54
N LEU A 47 1.92 14.83 -2.66
CA LEU A 47 3.00 14.52 -3.59
C LEU A 47 2.47 13.57 -4.65
N PHE A 48 2.57 14.01 -5.91
CA PHE A 48 2.11 13.24 -7.08
C PHE A 48 3.24 12.40 -7.66
N LYS A 49 2.89 11.34 -8.39
CA LYS A 49 3.82 10.49 -9.13
C LYS A 49 4.82 11.30 -9.99
N ASN A 50 4.34 12.35 -10.66
CA ASN A 50 5.13 13.15 -11.59
C ASN A 50 5.57 14.49 -10.97
N SER A 51 5.72 14.57 -9.66
CA SER A 51 6.26 15.76 -9.01
C SER A 51 7.71 15.96 -9.41
N VAL A 52 8.07 17.20 -9.77
CA VAL A 52 9.43 17.60 -10.14
C VAL A 52 9.91 18.77 -9.27
N LEU A 53 11.21 18.88 -9.10
CA LEU A 53 11.83 20.04 -8.48
C LEU A 53 11.79 21.23 -9.45
N TYR A 54 11.85 22.45 -8.91
CA TYR A 54 11.95 23.64 -9.74
C TYR A 54 13.36 23.70 -10.34
N PRO A 55 13.49 23.63 -11.67
CA PRO A 55 14.76 23.77 -12.33
C PRO A 55 15.30 25.19 -12.13
N GLY A 56 16.61 25.34 -12.04
CA GLY A 56 17.24 26.65 -11.81
C GLY A 56 17.14 27.18 -10.36
N MET A 57 16.70 26.35 -9.44
CA MET A 57 16.71 26.60 -7.99
C MET A 57 17.52 25.52 -7.28
N SER A 58 18.37 25.94 -6.32
CA SER A 58 19.06 24.98 -5.46
C SER A 58 18.09 24.16 -4.63
N VAL A 59 18.58 23.12 -3.95
CA VAL A 59 17.78 22.33 -2.99
C VAL A 59 17.20 23.24 -1.90
N GLU A 60 17.99 24.12 -1.31
CA GLU A 60 17.53 25.08 -0.29
C GLU A 60 16.42 25.98 -0.83
N ASP A 61 16.59 26.51 -2.04
CA ASP A 61 15.58 27.36 -2.68
C ASP A 61 14.29 26.60 -3.00
N ASN A 62 14.40 25.35 -3.46
CA ASN A 62 13.25 24.47 -3.66
C ASN A 62 12.46 24.24 -2.38
N LEU A 63 13.14 24.01 -1.25
CA LEU A 63 12.50 23.86 0.07
C LEU A 63 11.83 25.17 0.50
N ALA A 64 12.55 26.28 0.47
CA ALA A 64 12.09 27.57 0.99
C ALA A 64 11.01 28.24 0.12
N PHE A 65 10.88 27.86 -1.15
CA PHE A 65 10.07 28.58 -2.14
C PHE A 65 8.64 28.86 -1.69
N SER A 66 7.90 27.86 -1.23
CA SER A 66 6.49 28.00 -0.84
C SER A 66 6.30 28.97 0.35
N LEU A 67 7.26 29.01 1.28
CA LEU A 67 7.23 29.87 2.45
C LEU A 67 7.63 31.31 2.11
N ARG A 68 8.59 31.50 1.19
CA ARG A 68 8.93 32.81 0.63
C ARG A 68 7.75 33.45 -0.09
N MET A 69 7.03 32.63 -0.90
CA MET A 69 5.80 33.10 -1.58
C MET A 69 4.69 33.46 -0.58
N ALA A 70 4.61 32.78 0.55
CA ALA A 70 3.72 33.13 1.65
C ALA A 70 4.21 34.32 2.49
N LYS A 71 5.32 34.97 2.11
CA LYS A 71 5.93 36.12 2.79
C LYS A 71 6.28 35.84 4.27
N MET A 72 6.66 34.60 4.57
CA MET A 72 7.11 34.21 5.90
C MET A 72 8.43 34.91 6.25
N PRO A 73 8.69 35.30 7.52
CA PRO A 73 9.97 35.90 7.94
C PRO A 73 11.15 34.97 7.63
N ALA A 74 12.27 35.51 7.15
CA ALA A 74 13.45 34.75 6.76
C ALA A 74 14.00 33.84 7.87
N ALA A 75 13.99 34.31 9.11
CA ALA A 75 14.44 33.52 10.27
C ALA A 75 13.57 32.29 10.53
N GLU A 76 12.27 32.41 10.30
CA GLU A 76 11.33 31.29 10.41
C GLU A 76 11.53 30.27 9.26
N ILE A 77 11.78 30.78 8.04
CA ILE A 77 12.09 29.92 6.88
C ILE A 77 13.37 29.13 7.15
N ALA A 78 14.45 29.79 7.57
CA ALA A 78 15.72 29.15 7.87
C ALA A 78 15.54 28.03 8.92
N LYS A 79 14.84 28.31 10.01
CA LYS A 79 14.54 27.32 11.04
C LYS A 79 13.80 26.11 10.48
N ARG A 80 12.79 26.30 9.62
CA ARG A 80 12.04 25.18 9.02
C ARG A 80 12.85 24.39 8.02
N VAL A 81 13.74 25.05 7.26
CA VAL A 81 14.70 24.40 6.39
C VAL A 81 15.61 23.50 7.21
N ASP A 82 16.24 24.02 8.27
CA ASP A 82 17.14 23.26 9.15
C ASP A 82 16.44 22.03 9.77
N GLU A 83 15.22 22.20 10.30
CA GLU A 83 14.43 21.09 10.85
C GLU A 83 14.15 20.00 9.79
N THR A 84 13.70 20.41 8.59
CA THR A 84 13.37 19.50 7.49
C THR A 84 14.60 18.77 6.96
N VAL A 85 15.72 19.49 6.84
CA VAL A 85 17.02 18.96 6.43
C VAL A 85 17.50 17.88 7.40
N GLY A 86 17.37 18.13 8.71
CA GLY A 86 17.73 17.17 9.73
C GLY A 86 16.89 15.89 9.70
N ILE A 87 15.58 16.02 9.49
CA ILE A 87 14.65 14.87 9.37
C ILE A 87 15.01 14.01 8.17
N LEU A 88 15.25 14.63 7.01
CA LEU A 88 15.49 13.94 5.73
C LEU A 88 16.97 13.66 5.46
N LYS A 89 17.88 14.12 6.32
CA LYS A 89 19.34 13.93 6.20
C LYS A 89 19.89 14.38 4.85
N ILE A 90 19.56 15.60 4.45
CA ILE A 90 19.94 16.22 3.17
C ILE A 90 20.84 17.45 3.32
N ASP A 91 21.51 17.58 4.46
CA ASP A 91 22.43 18.69 4.79
C ASP A 91 23.56 18.87 3.76
N GLY A 92 24.12 17.75 3.26
CA GLY A 92 25.23 17.76 2.30
C GLY A 92 24.89 18.16 0.87
N ILE A 93 23.61 18.47 0.55
CA ILE A 93 23.14 18.71 -0.83
C ILE A 93 22.38 20.04 -1.01
N LEU A 94 22.35 20.92 0.00
CA LEU A 94 21.51 22.12 -0.02
C LEU A 94 21.85 23.10 -1.17
N GLU A 95 23.11 23.20 -1.53
CA GLU A 95 23.58 24.07 -2.61
C GLU A 95 23.47 23.44 -4.00
N LYS A 96 23.21 22.12 -4.08
CA LYS A 96 23.11 21.42 -5.37
C LYS A 96 21.86 21.83 -6.16
N MET A 97 22.02 21.75 -7.48
CA MET A 97 20.92 21.93 -8.42
C MET A 97 20.22 20.58 -8.67
N PRO A 98 18.93 20.56 -9.09
CA PRO A 98 18.17 19.33 -9.32
C PRO A 98 18.86 18.30 -10.22
N GLU A 99 19.57 18.75 -11.24
CA GLU A 99 20.32 17.90 -12.18
C GLU A 99 21.55 17.21 -11.57
N GLU A 100 22.00 17.65 -10.40
CA GLU A 100 23.15 17.07 -9.69
C GLU A 100 22.70 16.03 -8.64
N LEU A 101 21.39 15.80 -8.50
CA LEU A 101 20.82 14.95 -7.47
C LEU A 101 20.68 13.50 -7.96
N SER A 102 20.92 12.55 -7.06
CA SER A 102 20.47 11.19 -7.25
C SER A 102 18.94 11.08 -7.24
N ALA A 103 18.38 10.00 -7.77
CA ALA A 103 16.95 9.75 -7.67
C ALA A 103 16.45 9.75 -6.21
N ALA A 104 17.20 9.12 -5.30
CA ALA A 104 16.88 9.10 -3.88
C ALA A 104 16.86 10.50 -3.26
N ASP A 105 17.87 11.34 -3.56
CA ASP A 105 17.93 12.71 -3.05
C ASP A 105 16.82 13.58 -3.64
N THR A 106 16.52 13.42 -4.94
CA THR A 106 15.38 14.09 -5.57
C THR A 106 14.07 13.81 -4.83
N TYR A 107 13.80 12.53 -4.47
CA TYR A 107 12.61 12.18 -3.69
C TYR A 107 12.63 12.78 -2.29
N ARG A 108 13.77 12.79 -1.60
CA ARG A 108 13.89 13.44 -0.28
C ARG A 108 13.60 14.93 -0.35
N VAL A 109 14.12 15.61 -1.36
CA VAL A 109 13.86 17.06 -1.53
C VAL A 109 12.40 17.33 -1.89
N LEU A 110 11.76 16.48 -2.71
CA LEU A 110 10.33 16.57 -2.99
C LEU A 110 9.48 16.39 -1.73
N LEU A 111 9.82 15.40 -0.88
CA LEU A 111 9.21 15.23 0.44
C LEU A 111 9.43 16.44 1.33
N GLY A 112 10.67 16.93 1.40
CA GLY A 112 11.02 18.12 2.17
C GLY A 112 10.16 19.31 1.78
N ARG A 113 10.02 19.57 0.48
CA ARG A 113 9.17 20.64 -0.04
C ARG A 113 7.70 20.51 0.39
N ALA A 114 7.16 19.28 0.44
CA ALA A 114 5.82 19.04 0.95
C ALA A 114 5.71 19.30 2.46
N LEU A 115 6.73 18.96 3.25
CA LEU A 115 6.77 19.11 4.70
C LEU A 115 7.00 20.55 5.16
N MET A 116 7.56 21.44 4.34
CA MET A 116 7.86 22.85 4.70
C MET A 116 6.64 23.60 5.22
N ARG A 117 5.45 23.26 4.79
CA ARG A 117 4.19 23.87 5.25
C ARG A 117 3.66 23.27 6.56
N ARG A 118 4.34 22.27 7.11
CA ARG A 118 3.92 21.50 8.30
C ARG A 118 2.48 20.98 8.17
N PRO A 119 2.19 20.15 7.16
CA PRO A 119 0.84 19.61 6.99
C PRO A 119 0.50 18.66 8.13
N GLY A 120 -0.79 18.59 8.49
CA GLY A 120 -1.30 17.54 9.38
C GLY A 120 -1.42 16.19 8.66
N ILE A 121 -1.62 16.21 7.34
CA ILE A 121 -1.77 15.03 6.49
C ILE A 121 -0.86 15.13 5.27
N LEU A 122 -0.08 14.08 5.02
CA LEU A 122 0.74 13.92 3.82
C LEU A 122 0.11 12.84 2.92
N LEU A 123 -0.29 13.23 1.72
CA LEU A 123 -0.85 12.35 0.69
C LEU A 123 0.22 12.01 -0.35
N LEU A 124 0.45 10.72 -0.57
CA LEU A 124 1.47 10.20 -1.48
C LEU A 124 0.80 9.33 -2.55
N ASP A 125 0.71 9.84 -3.78
CA ASP A 125 0.07 9.12 -4.89
C ASP A 125 1.11 8.44 -5.77
N ARG A 126 1.39 7.14 -5.53
CA ARG A 126 2.30 6.27 -6.30
C ARG A 126 3.69 6.89 -6.53
N THR A 127 4.17 7.68 -5.58
CA THR A 127 5.36 8.53 -5.74
C THR A 127 6.65 7.76 -6.00
N ILE A 128 6.73 6.50 -5.55
CA ILE A 128 7.92 5.64 -5.69
C ILE A 128 7.64 4.34 -6.45
N ALA A 129 6.48 4.23 -7.12
CA ALA A 129 6.05 2.97 -7.74
C ALA A 129 6.99 2.49 -8.87
N GLU A 130 7.64 3.42 -9.55
CA GLU A 130 8.56 3.16 -10.67
C GLU A 130 10.04 3.40 -10.31
N ALA A 131 10.34 3.67 -9.03
CA ALA A 131 11.72 3.82 -8.57
C ALA A 131 12.40 2.46 -8.45
N ASP A 132 13.74 2.47 -8.51
CA ASP A 132 14.53 1.28 -8.24
C ASP A 132 14.24 0.68 -6.85
N PRO A 133 14.36 -0.64 -6.67
CA PRO A 133 14.06 -1.30 -5.40
C PRO A 133 14.76 -0.68 -4.18
N ASP A 134 16.02 -0.29 -4.31
CA ASP A 134 16.79 0.35 -3.24
C ASP A 134 16.21 1.72 -2.86
N VAL A 135 15.75 2.50 -3.85
CA VAL A 135 15.09 3.78 -3.62
C VAL A 135 13.72 3.57 -2.98
N GLN A 136 12.98 2.54 -3.40
CA GLN A 136 11.70 2.19 -2.77
C GLN A 136 11.89 1.83 -1.29
N GLU A 137 12.90 1.02 -0.96
CA GLU A 137 13.20 0.64 0.42
C GLU A 137 13.63 1.83 1.27
N LEU A 138 14.49 2.70 0.71
CA LEU A 138 14.88 3.93 1.38
C LEU A 138 13.68 4.82 1.67
N MET A 139 12.81 5.04 0.69
CA MET A 139 11.62 5.88 0.85
C MET A 139 10.62 5.29 1.84
N ARG A 140 10.46 3.97 1.89
CA ARG A 140 9.66 3.32 2.92
C ARG A 140 10.13 3.71 4.33
N LYS A 141 11.44 3.66 4.57
CA LYS A 141 12.04 4.07 5.86
C LYS A 141 11.81 5.56 6.14
N GLU A 142 11.93 6.42 5.13
CA GLU A 142 11.68 7.85 5.29
C GLU A 142 10.22 8.14 5.64
N PHE A 143 9.24 7.50 5.00
CA PHE A 143 7.82 7.69 5.32
C PHE A 143 7.50 7.29 6.76
N ALA A 144 7.99 6.12 7.20
CA ALA A 144 7.83 5.68 8.59
C ALA A 144 8.48 6.66 9.58
N ASN A 145 9.66 7.18 9.24
CA ASN A 145 10.38 8.15 10.05
C ASN A 145 9.61 9.48 10.17
N ILE A 146 9.13 10.01 9.05
CA ILE A 146 8.32 11.24 9.00
C ILE A 146 7.09 11.13 9.89
N ASN A 147 6.35 10.02 9.81
CA ASN A 147 5.19 9.79 10.68
C ASN A 147 5.58 9.79 12.15
N ARG A 148 6.67 9.10 12.51
CA ARG A 148 7.14 9.00 13.89
C ARG A 148 7.67 10.33 14.44
N GLU A 149 8.49 11.06 13.67
CA GLU A 149 9.14 12.29 14.13
C GLU A 149 8.19 13.50 14.16
N LEU A 150 7.27 13.56 13.18
CA LEU A 150 6.37 14.72 13.04
C LEU A 150 4.96 14.46 13.57
N GLY A 151 4.59 13.21 13.87
CA GLY A 151 3.24 12.85 14.31
C GLY A 151 2.13 13.12 13.28
N ILE A 152 2.49 13.27 11.99
CA ILE A 152 1.53 13.55 10.92
C ILE A 152 0.91 12.26 10.37
N THR A 153 -0.30 12.34 9.86
CA THR A 153 -0.91 11.22 9.15
C THR A 153 -0.33 11.10 7.75
N VAL A 154 0.17 9.93 7.39
CA VAL A 154 0.65 9.65 6.03
C VAL A 154 -0.31 8.69 5.34
N ILE A 155 -0.88 9.10 4.20
CA ILE A 155 -1.72 8.24 3.36
C ILE A 155 -0.96 7.96 2.06
N TYR A 156 -0.53 6.72 1.89
CA TYR A 156 0.19 6.27 0.71
C TYR A 156 -0.69 5.39 -0.18
N ALA A 157 -0.88 5.80 -1.43
CA ALA A 157 -1.61 5.02 -2.43
C ALA A 157 -0.63 4.26 -3.33
N THR A 158 -0.84 2.97 -3.47
CA THR A 158 0.00 2.08 -4.28
C THR A 158 -0.82 0.94 -4.92
N ASP A 159 -0.32 0.38 -6.00
CA ASP A 159 -0.75 -0.91 -6.54
C ASP A 159 0.22 -2.04 -6.14
N ASN A 160 1.33 -1.70 -5.51
CA ASN A 160 2.32 -2.66 -5.03
C ASN A 160 1.95 -3.15 -3.62
N GLN A 161 1.61 -4.41 -3.52
CA GLN A 161 1.17 -5.05 -2.28
C GLN A 161 2.31 -5.17 -1.27
N LYS A 162 3.55 -5.47 -1.72
CA LYS A 162 4.73 -5.55 -0.84
C LYS A 162 4.96 -4.21 -0.14
N THR A 163 4.84 -3.11 -0.89
CA THR A 163 4.95 -1.77 -0.33
C THR A 163 3.83 -1.50 0.69
N ALA A 164 2.59 -1.90 0.40
CA ALA A 164 1.47 -1.75 1.33
C ALA A 164 1.69 -2.55 2.63
N MET A 165 2.16 -3.81 2.52
CA MET A 165 2.47 -4.66 3.67
C MET A 165 3.61 -4.11 4.53
N ALA A 166 4.62 -3.51 3.90
CA ALA A 166 5.80 -3.02 4.61
C ALA A 166 5.58 -1.67 5.32
N LEU A 167 4.67 -0.82 4.80
CA LEU A 167 4.46 0.54 5.30
C LEU A 167 3.23 0.70 6.18
N GLY A 168 2.17 -0.03 5.87
CA GLY A 168 0.87 0.24 6.44
C GLY A 168 0.75 -0.25 7.88
N THR A 169 0.57 0.67 8.83
CA THR A 169 0.00 0.34 10.15
C THR A 169 -1.46 -0.07 10.02
N ARG A 170 -2.14 0.47 9.01
CA ARG A 170 -3.51 0.18 8.60
C ARG A 170 -3.56 0.14 7.08
N THR A 171 -4.12 -0.90 6.53
CA THR A 171 -4.20 -1.11 5.08
C THR A 171 -5.65 -1.10 4.65
N ILE A 172 -5.95 -0.36 3.58
CA ILE A 172 -7.28 -0.28 2.97
C ILE A 172 -7.16 -0.84 1.55
N VAL A 173 -7.86 -1.93 1.28
CA VAL A 173 -7.93 -2.53 -0.06
C VAL A 173 -9.12 -1.96 -0.81
N MET A 174 -8.84 -1.39 -2.00
CA MET A 174 -9.87 -0.82 -2.88
C MET A 174 -9.99 -1.59 -4.20
N ASN A 175 -11.22 -1.68 -4.69
CA ASN A 175 -11.53 -2.15 -6.04
C ASN A 175 -12.76 -1.42 -6.58
N GLU A 176 -12.72 -1.00 -7.85
CA GLU A 176 -13.86 -0.37 -8.56
C GLU A 176 -14.54 0.77 -7.80
N GLY A 177 -13.76 1.58 -7.08
CA GLY A 177 -14.25 2.72 -6.30
C GLY A 177 -14.74 2.37 -4.88
N GLU A 178 -14.75 1.10 -4.51
CA GLU A 178 -15.24 0.62 -3.22
C GLU A 178 -14.09 0.17 -2.30
N ILE A 179 -14.27 0.32 -1.00
CA ILE A 179 -13.41 -0.27 0.02
C ILE A 179 -13.85 -1.72 0.22
N CYS A 180 -12.97 -2.66 -0.14
CA CYS A 180 -13.23 -4.08 -0.04
C CYS A 180 -12.90 -4.66 1.34
N GLN A 181 -11.87 -4.16 1.98
CA GLN A 181 -11.45 -4.56 3.33
C GLN A 181 -10.50 -3.52 3.92
N GLU A 182 -10.55 -3.37 5.22
CA GLU A 182 -9.69 -2.49 5.97
C GLU A 182 -9.24 -3.15 7.27
N ASP A 183 -7.91 -3.36 7.42
CA ASP A 183 -7.29 -3.96 8.61
C ASP A 183 -5.77 -3.77 8.60
N SER A 184 -5.06 -4.40 9.51
CA SER A 184 -3.63 -4.63 9.39
C SER A 184 -3.32 -5.46 8.14
N ALA A 185 -2.19 -5.23 7.49
CA ALA A 185 -1.80 -6.00 6.31
C ALA A 185 -1.75 -7.51 6.57
N GLN A 186 -1.30 -7.92 7.77
CA GLN A 186 -1.26 -9.32 8.18
C GLN A 186 -2.66 -9.92 8.27
N ASN A 187 -3.62 -9.20 8.87
CA ASN A 187 -4.98 -9.73 9.01
C ASN A 187 -5.70 -9.85 7.65
N ILE A 188 -5.48 -8.88 6.75
CA ILE A 188 -5.99 -8.96 5.36
C ILE A 188 -5.43 -10.19 4.63
N TYR A 189 -4.13 -10.49 4.86
CA TYR A 189 -3.47 -11.65 4.27
C TYR A 189 -4.02 -12.99 4.82
N ASP A 190 -4.21 -13.08 6.13
CA ASP A 190 -4.66 -14.30 6.80
C ASP A 190 -6.17 -14.53 6.72
N HIS A 191 -6.95 -13.44 6.74
CA HIS A 191 -8.42 -13.43 6.80
C HIS A 191 -9.05 -12.52 5.75
N PRO A 192 -8.89 -12.82 4.44
CA PRO A 192 -9.51 -12.04 3.39
C PRO A 192 -11.04 -12.16 3.44
N GLU A 193 -11.75 -11.03 3.39
CA GLU A 193 -13.22 -10.98 3.47
C GLU A 193 -13.93 -11.28 2.15
N SER A 194 -13.20 -11.30 1.03
CA SER A 194 -13.76 -11.61 -0.29
C SER A 194 -12.77 -12.37 -1.18
N LEU A 195 -13.30 -13.01 -2.23
CA LEU A 195 -12.47 -13.67 -3.25
C LEU A 195 -11.53 -12.70 -3.94
N PHE A 196 -11.99 -11.44 -4.15
CA PHE A 196 -11.14 -10.40 -4.71
C PHE A 196 -9.94 -10.13 -3.80
N VAL A 197 -10.16 -9.88 -2.52
CA VAL A 197 -9.07 -9.60 -1.57
C VAL A 197 -8.14 -10.80 -1.45
N ALA A 198 -8.69 -12.02 -1.36
CA ALA A 198 -7.90 -13.25 -1.31
C ALA A 198 -6.96 -13.42 -2.51
N GLY A 199 -7.48 -13.19 -3.73
CA GLY A 199 -6.72 -13.32 -4.97
C GLY A 199 -5.85 -12.10 -5.30
N PHE A 200 -6.17 -10.92 -4.73
CA PHE A 200 -5.39 -9.71 -4.96
C PHE A 200 -4.25 -9.57 -3.96
N PHE A 201 -4.46 -9.83 -2.66
CA PHE A 201 -3.52 -9.49 -1.60
C PHE A 201 -2.59 -10.66 -1.25
N GLY A 202 -1.29 -10.47 -1.47
CA GLY A 202 -0.21 -11.45 -1.28
C GLY A 202 0.67 -11.60 -2.53
N THR A 203 1.95 -11.93 -2.32
CA THR A 203 2.91 -12.19 -3.41
C THR A 203 3.73 -13.43 -3.05
N PRO A 204 3.54 -14.55 -3.75
CA PRO A 204 2.58 -14.76 -4.85
C PRO A 204 1.12 -14.64 -4.43
N ARG A 205 0.23 -14.51 -5.42
CA ARG A 205 -1.22 -14.46 -5.18
C ARG A 205 -1.73 -15.79 -4.64
N MET A 206 -2.86 -15.74 -3.90
CA MET A 206 -3.54 -16.96 -3.47
C MET A 206 -4.06 -17.73 -4.68
N ASP A 207 -3.81 -19.02 -4.71
CA ASP A 207 -4.35 -19.92 -5.72
C ASP A 207 -5.82 -20.23 -5.38
N LEU A 208 -6.73 -19.81 -6.26
CA LEU A 208 -8.17 -19.97 -6.08
C LEU A 208 -8.70 -21.06 -7.00
N SER A 209 -9.40 -22.01 -6.43
CA SER A 209 -10.03 -23.10 -7.18
C SER A 209 -11.41 -23.46 -6.63
N ILE A 210 -12.20 -24.22 -7.40
CA ILE A 210 -13.49 -24.71 -6.96
C ILE A 210 -13.33 -26.16 -6.51
N ALA A 211 -13.86 -26.48 -5.34
CA ALA A 211 -13.90 -27.82 -4.81
C ALA A 211 -15.33 -28.22 -4.42
N LYS A 212 -15.69 -29.50 -4.61
CA LYS A 212 -16.92 -30.05 -4.08
C LYS A 212 -16.69 -30.56 -2.67
N VAL A 213 -17.54 -30.14 -1.75
CA VAL A 213 -17.50 -30.62 -0.36
C VAL A 213 -18.19 -31.98 -0.26
N LEU A 214 -17.45 -32.97 0.20
CA LEU A 214 -17.97 -34.33 0.42
C LEU A 214 -17.81 -34.70 1.90
N GLU A 215 -18.63 -35.65 2.38
CA GLU A 215 -18.44 -36.31 3.66
C GLU A 215 -18.11 -37.76 3.43
N GLU A 216 -16.91 -38.21 3.81
CA GLU A 216 -16.47 -39.60 3.70
C GLU A 216 -15.98 -40.11 5.07
N ASN A 217 -16.58 -41.13 5.61
CA ASN A 217 -16.26 -41.70 6.92
C ASN A 217 -16.22 -40.66 8.06
N GLY A 218 -17.16 -39.72 8.05
CA GLY A 218 -17.28 -38.68 9.03
C GLY A 218 -16.29 -37.48 8.86
N ASN A 219 -15.43 -37.54 7.86
CA ASN A 219 -14.48 -36.48 7.53
C ASN A 219 -14.99 -35.60 6.37
N ILE A 220 -14.68 -34.33 6.41
CA ILE A 220 -14.93 -33.41 5.30
C ILE A 220 -13.79 -33.52 4.29
N ILE A 221 -14.14 -33.74 3.05
CA ILE A 221 -13.22 -33.88 1.91
C ILE A 221 -13.55 -32.80 0.90
N LEU A 222 -12.55 -32.07 0.49
CA LEU A 222 -12.60 -31.16 -0.66
C LEU A 222 -12.14 -31.90 -1.89
N LYS A 223 -13.06 -32.14 -2.84
CA LYS A 223 -12.77 -32.83 -4.09
C LYS A 223 -12.52 -31.85 -5.21
N PHE A 224 -11.33 -31.88 -5.76
CA PHE A 224 -10.87 -31.14 -6.95
C PHE A 224 -10.88 -32.06 -8.18
N ALA A 225 -10.62 -31.48 -9.34
CA ALA A 225 -10.40 -32.26 -10.57
C ALA A 225 -9.14 -33.16 -10.46
N SER A 226 -8.09 -32.66 -9.80
CA SER A 226 -6.76 -33.27 -9.69
C SER A 226 -6.56 -34.10 -8.41
N GLY A 227 -7.53 -34.18 -7.52
CA GLY A 227 -7.36 -34.91 -6.27
C GLY A 227 -8.38 -34.60 -5.19
N LYS A 228 -8.05 -35.03 -3.98
CA LYS A 228 -8.90 -34.84 -2.80
C LYS A 228 -8.02 -34.36 -1.63
N ILE A 229 -8.49 -33.36 -0.91
CA ILE A 229 -7.86 -32.87 0.33
C ILE A 229 -8.80 -33.14 1.49
N ARG A 230 -8.29 -33.75 2.55
CA ARG A 230 -9.03 -33.91 3.80
C ARG A 230 -8.96 -32.58 4.59
N LEU A 231 -10.12 -32.00 4.82
CA LEU A 231 -10.22 -30.82 5.68
C LEU A 231 -10.44 -31.24 7.14
N SER A 232 -9.72 -30.61 8.06
CA SER A 232 -9.82 -30.88 9.50
C SER A 232 -10.00 -29.57 10.28
N GLY A 233 -10.33 -29.69 11.59
CA GLY A 233 -10.47 -28.56 12.49
C GLY A 233 -11.72 -27.71 12.24
N GLU A 234 -11.65 -26.46 12.66
CA GLU A 234 -12.80 -25.54 12.67
C GLU A 234 -13.44 -25.33 11.30
N LYS A 235 -12.65 -25.29 10.23
CA LYS A 235 -13.16 -25.11 8.86
C LYS A 235 -14.04 -26.29 8.42
N ALA A 236 -13.67 -27.52 8.78
CA ALA A 236 -14.47 -28.70 8.48
C ALA A 236 -15.82 -28.67 9.22
N GLU A 237 -15.79 -28.36 10.53
CA GLU A 237 -16.99 -28.23 11.34
C GLU A 237 -17.90 -27.08 10.86
N LEU A 238 -17.33 -25.95 10.45
CA LEU A 238 -18.09 -24.83 9.91
C LEU A 238 -18.83 -25.22 8.61
N LEU A 239 -18.15 -25.87 7.66
CA LEU A 239 -18.77 -26.34 6.41
C LEU A 239 -19.91 -27.33 6.68
N LYS A 240 -19.75 -28.22 7.65
CA LYS A 240 -20.78 -29.17 8.08
C LYS A 240 -21.97 -28.46 8.70
N LYS A 241 -21.72 -27.57 9.67
CA LYS A 241 -22.75 -26.77 10.38
C LYS A 241 -23.55 -25.90 9.42
N LEU A 242 -22.92 -25.31 8.42
CA LEU A 242 -23.57 -24.44 7.43
C LEU A 242 -24.22 -25.21 6.27
N GLY A 243 -24.17 -26.56 6.27
CA GLY A 243 -24.82 -27.40 5.26
C GLY A 243 -24.19 -27.30 3.87
N TYR A 244 -22.87 -27.19 3.79
CA TYR A 244 -22.14 -27.15 2.52
C TYR A 244 -21.82 -28.52 1.95
N VAL A 245 -22.05 -29.62 2.68
CA VAL A 245 -21.86 -30.98 2.16
C VAL A 245 -22.70 -31.20 0.90
N GLY A 246 -22.05 -31.65 -0.16
CA GLY A 246 -22.63 -31.85 -1.50
C GLY A 246 -22.58 -30.61 -2.41
N LYS A 247 -22.22 -29.41 -1.89
CA LYS A 247 -22.11 -28.17 -2.66
C LYS A 247 -20.70 -27.92 -3.14
N GLU A 248 -20.57 -27.01 -4.10
CA GLU A 248 -19.30 -26.46 -4.52
C GLU A 248 -18.97 -25.21 -3.70
N VAL A 249 -17.69 -25.05 -3.39
CA VAL A 249 -17.15 -23.89 -2.66
C VAL A 249 -15.89 -23.40 -3.35
N PHE A 250 -15.62 -22.12 -3.26
CA PHE A 250 -14.30 -21.58 -3.58
C PHE A 250 -13.32 -21.95 -2.47
N THR A 251 -12.15 -22.38 -2.87
CA THR A 251 -11.04 -22.68 -1.97
C THR A 251 -9.83 -21.84 -2.35
N GLY A 252 -9.09 -21.38 -1.38
CA GLY A 252 -7.85 -20.64 -1.61
C GLY A 252 -6.70 -21.28 -0.84
N VAL A 253 -5.57 -21.43 -1.52
CA VAL A 253 -4.30 -21.87 -0.91
C VAL A 253 -3.22 -20.84 -1.23
N ARG A 254 -2.47 -20.45 -0.23
CA ARG A 254 -1.27 -19.62 -0.46
C ARG A 254 -0.17 -20.50 -1.04
N PRO A 255 0.47 -20.11 -2.16
CA PRO A 255 1.51 -20.92 -2.81
C PRO A 255 2.63 -21.36 -1.87
N GLU A 256 3.05 -20.51 -0.95
CA GLU A 256 4.08 -20.83 0.07
C GLU A 256 3.63 -21.87 1.12
N LYS A 257 2.35 -22.26 1.13
CA LYS A 257 1.83 -23.35 1.96
C LYS A 257 1.74 -24.68 1.22
N ILE A 258 1.99 -24.66 -0.10
CA ILE A 258 2.05 -25.86 -0.93
C ILE A 258 3.49 -26.36 -0.90
N VAL A 259 3.68 -27.59 -0.47
CA VAL A 259 5.01 -28.20 -0.42
C VAL A 259 5.02 -29.50 -1.21
N PRO A 260 6.11 -29.85 -1.89
CA PRO A 260 6.26 -31.14 -2.53
C PRO A 260 6.09 -32.28 -1.52
N ALA A 261 5.32 -33.30 -1.89
CA ALA A 261 5.16 -34.47 -1.06
C ALA A 261 6.32 -35.46 -1.30
N GLU A 262 6.83 -36.04 -0.22
CA GLU A 262 7.81 -37.10 -0.29
C GLU A 262 7.16 -38.42 -0.78
N ASP A 263 7.89 -39.14 -1.63
CA ASP A 263 7.51 -40.51 -2.10
C ASP A 263 6.12 -40.61 -2.79
N GLY A 264 5.65 -39.56 -3.47
CA GLY A 264 4.40 -39.59 -4.21
C GLY A 264 3.15 -39.72 -3.34
N LYS A 265 3.21 -39.34 -2.07
CA LYS A 265 2.08 -39.39 -1.10
C LYS A 265 1.33 -38.06 -1.02
N GLY A 266 1.41 -37.23 -2.05
CA GLY A 266 0.68 -35.96 -2.12
C GLY A 266 -0.84 -36.14 -2.19
N GLU A 267 -1.57 -35.19 -1.61
CA GLU A 267 -3.04 -35.15 -1.66
C GLU A 267 -3.54 -34.64 -3.02
N ILE A 268 -2.72 -33.86 -3.73
CA ILE A 268 -2.99 -33.37 -5.08
C ILE A 268 -1.81 -33.72 -5.99
N THR A 269 -2.11 -34.04 -7.23
CA THR A 269 -1.11 -34.26 -8.28
C THR A 269 -1.30 -33.25 -9.40
N GLY A 270 -0.21 -32.82 -10.02
CA GLY A 270 -0.20 -31.90 -11.16
C GLY A 270 1.07 -32.04 -11.98
N ASP A 271 1.03 -31.51 -13.19
CA ASP A 271 2.21 -31.41 -14.06
C ASP A 271 2.89 -30.06 -13.87
N ILE A 272 4.21 -30.06 -13.77
CA ILE A 272 5.00 -28.83 -13.70
C ILE A 272 5.02 -28.18 -15.10
N LEU A 273 4.41 -27.00 -15.20
CA LEU A 273 4.37 -26.24 -16.45
C LEU A 273 5.49 -25.21 -16.57
N GLY A 274 6.08 -24.82 -15.45
CA GLY A 274 7.15 -23.84 -15.38
C GLY A 274 7.59 -23.58 -13.95
N SER A 275 8.59 -22.72 -13.81
CA SER A 275 9.04 -22.23 -12.49
C SER A 275 9.26 -20.74 -12.56
N GLU A 276 9.02 -20.05 -11.45
CA GLU A 276 9.26 -18.62 -11.27
C GLU A 276 10.06 -18.40 -9.99
N GLU A 277 11.11 -17.58 -10.09
CA GLU A 277 11.86 -17.13 -8.92
C GLU A 277 11.24 -15.85 -8.37
N ILE A 278 10.78 -15.89 -7.12
CA ILE A 278 10.25 -14.73 -6.40
C ILE A 278 11.03 -14.61 -5.09
N GLU A 279 11.82 -13.53 -4.97
CA GLU A 279 12.74 -13.31 -3.86
C GLU A 279 13.73 -14.49 -3.71
N ASP A 280 13.77 -15.15 -2.54
CA ASP A 280 14.66 -16.26 -2.23
C ASP A 280 13.98 -17.64 -2.41
N ALA A 281 12.83 -17.68 -3.09
CA ALA A 281 12.06 -18.90 -3.29
C ALA A 281 11.75 -19.16 -4.77
N THR A 282 11.85 -20.43 -5.18
CA THR A 282 11.41 -20.89 -6.50
C THR A 282 10.01 -21.49 -6.36
N TYR A 283 9.05 -20.95 -7.10
CA TYR A 283 7.69 -21.46 -7.22
C TYR A 283 7.57 -22.27 -8.50
N ILE A 284 6.92 -23.43 -8.43
CA ILE A 284 6.73 -24.40 -9.50
C ILE A 284 5.26 -24.69 -9.75
#